data_e233fe051970efe8e33c4aa4089c97b9
#
_entry.id   e233fe051970efe8e33c4aa4089c97b9
#
_cell.length_a   1.000
_cell.length_b   1.000
_cell.length_c   1.000
_cell.angle_alpha   90.00
_cell.angle_beta   90.00
_cell.angle_gamma   90.00
#
_symmetry.space_group_name_H-M   'P 1'
#
loop_
_entity.id
_entity.type
_entity.pdbx_description
1 polymer ?
#
loop_
_entity_poly.entity_id
_entity_poly.type
_entity_poly.pdbx_seq_one_letter_code
_entity_poly.pdbx_strand_id
1 'polypeptide(L)'
;PENAAEPPPASTGAGWTTQSETGAQADQQNVALGDRAPIVLTTEQLQLLGRINGYLNSLINLQGRFVQTDHRNEETHGRFYLRRPGKLRFDYSSPSMMRIVSDGEYLSVEDHDLKTVDKFPLNATPIQMLLSEDVNLTRDAVILDMRQDDSAVVVVIKDKSGNSPGHLQLFFKRPELELYEWVITDAQGLDTRIQLADLVRGKEKSEDFFKSSAIELDNLDNN
;
A
#
# COMPACT_ATOMS: atom_id res chain seq x y z
N PRO A 1 -12.22 1.10 -59.93
CA PRO A 1 -10.94 0.95 -59.26
C PRO A 1 -10.96 1.71 -57.97
N GLU A 2 -11.02 0.90 -56.96
CA GLU A 2 -11.12 1.25 -55.56
C GLU A 2 -9.74 1.58 -55.02
N ASN A 3 -9.59 2.75 -54.45
CA ASN A 3 -8.34 3.17 -53.83
C ASN A 3 -8.55 3.08 -52.33
N ALA A 4 -8.05 1.96 -51.75
CA ALA A 4 -8.03 1.74 -50.31
C ALA A 4 -6.88 2.54 -49.72
N ALA A 5 -7.20 3.47 -48.83
CA ALA A 5 -6.23 4.26 -48.07
C ALA A 5 -5.58 3.41 -47.01
N GLU A 6 -4.25 3.38 -47.01
CA GLU A 6 -3.36 2.75 -46.02
C GLU A 6 -3.40 3.51 -44.69
N PRO A 7 -3.45 2.83 -43.52
CA PRO A 7 -3.41 3.51 -42.23
C PRO A 7 -2.01 4.06 -41.94
N PRO A 8 -1.89 5.15 -41.19
CA PRO A 8 -0.59 5.77 -40.87
C PRO A 8 0.24 4.90 -39.93
N PRO A 9 1.58 4.95 -40.01
CA PRO A 9 2.47 4.14 -39.18
C PRO A 9 2.43 4.57 -37.72
N ALA A 10 2.42 3.56 -36.85
CA ALA A 10 2.51 3.73 -35.40
C ALA A 10 3.82 4.47 -35.03
N SER A 11 3.69 5.52 -34.21
CA SER A 11 4.82 6.22 -33.65
C SER A 11 5.59 5.31 -32.69
N THR A 12 6.81 4.98 -33.04
CA THR A 12 7.78 4.32 -32.16
C THR A 12 8.15 5.23 -31.01
N GLY A 13 7.65 4.90 -29.83
CA GLY A 13 8.06 5.53 -28.57
C GLY A 13 9.56 5.30 -28.33
N ALA A 14 10.24 6.37 -27.96
CA ALA A 14 11.65 6.43 -27.69
C ALA A 14 12.09 5.37 -26.67
N GLY A 15 12.93 4.44 -27.09
CA GLY A 15 13.56 3.46 -26.25
C GLY A 15 14.57 4.12 -25.32
N TRP A 16 14.43 3.86 -24.03
CA TRP A 16 15.48 4.10 -23.05
C TRP A 16 16.50 2.98 -23.13
N THR A 17 17.57 3.20 -23.87
CA THR A 17 18.76 2.33 -23.82
C THR A 17 19.69 2.87 -22.74
N THR A 18 19.71 2.27 -21.57
CA THR A 18 20.86 2.33 -20.66
C THR A 18 21.80 1.19 -21.00
N GLN A 19 23.03 1.56 -21.37
CA GLN A 19 24.11 0.61 -21.59
C GLN A 19 24.55 -0.04 -20.28
N SER A 20 24.58 -1.35 -20.34
CA SER A 20 25.50 -2.32 -19.73
C SER A 20 26.18 -2.00 -18.41
N GLU A 21 25.72 -2.67 -17.35
CA GLU A 21 26.66 -3.29 -16.41
C GLU A 21 26.06 -4.60 -15.85
N THR A 22 26.80 -5.69 -16.10
CA THR A 22 26.78 -7.03 -15.50
C THR A 22 25.49 -7.85 -15.55
N GLY A 23 25.61 -9.05 -16.13
CA GLY A 23 24.56 -10.06 -16.36
C GLY A 23 23.77 -10.58 -15.15
N ALA A 24 24.00 -10.06 -13.93
CA ALA A 24 23.22 -10.37 -12.74
C ALA A 24 21.98 -9.49 -12.56
N GLN A 25 21.91 -8.32 -13.23
CA GLN A 25 20.75 -7.42 -13.14
C GLN A 25 19.67 -7.72 -14.18
N ALA A 26 20.02 -8.37 -15.29
CA ALA A 26 19.06 -8.69 -16.36
C ALA A 26 18.08 -9.82 -15.97
N ASP A 27 18.52 -10.76 -15.10
CA ASP A 27 17.66 -11.86 -14.64
C ASP A 27 16.61 -11.42 -13.60
N GLN A 28 16.82 -10.31 -12.92
CA GLN A 28 15.86 -9.81 -11.91
C GLN A 28 14.65 -9.06 -12.49
N GLN A 29 14.71 -8.63 -13.75
CA GLN A 29 13.62 -7.86 -14.38
C GLN A 29 12.37 -8.70 -14.69
N ASN A 30 12.52 -10.03 -14.79
CA ASN A 30 11.41 -10.96 -15.08
C ASN A 30 10.87 -11.69 -13.83
N VAL A 31 11.47 -11.47 -12.65
CA VAL A 31 11.01 -12.06 -11.40
C VAL A 31 9.95 -11.16 -10.78
N ALA A 32 8.83 -11.74 -10.32
CA ALA A 32 7.78 -11.01 -9.60
C ALA A 32 8.41 -10.25 -8.42
N LEU A 33 7.95 -9.03 -8.14
CA LEU A 33 8.55 -8.16 -7.13
C LEU A 33 8.70 -8.85 -5.76
N GLY A 34 7.70 -9.64 -5.36
CA GLY A 34 7.71 -10.34 -4.07
C GLY A 34 8.74 -11.47 -3.95
N ASP A 35 9.22 -11.99 -5.08
CA ASP A 35 10.18 -13.11 -5.16
C ASP A 35 11.62 -12.65 -5.42
N ARG A 36 11.83 -11.34 -5.51
CA ARG A 36 13.16 -10.76 -5.71
C ARG A 36 14.04 -10.96 -4.47
N ALA A 37 15.33 -11.17 -4.73
CA ALA A 37 16.32 -11.13 -3.67
C ALA A 37 16.41 -9.72 -3.06
N PRO A 38 16.74 -9.60 -1.75
CA PRO A 38 17.01 -8.32 -1.13
C PRO A 38 18.09 -7.54 -1.88
N ILE A 39 17.88 -6.23 -2.07
CA ILE A 39 18.92 -5.39 -2.67
C ILE A 39 19.97 -4.99 -1.62
N VAL A 40 21.21 -4.78 -2.08
CA VAL A 40 22.25 -4.16 -1.27
C VAL A 40 22.09 -2.65 -1.37
N LEU A 41 21.82 -2.00 -0.23
CA LEU A 41 21.58 -0.57 -0.17
C LEU A 41 22.89 0.22 -0.20
N THR A 42 22.93 1.27 -1.00
CA THR A 42 24.03 2.26 -0.96
C THR A 42 23.89 3.15 0.28
N THR A 43 24.96 3.88 0.62
CA THR A 43 24.91 4.86 1.73
C THR A 43 23.83 5.90 1.53
N GLU A 44 23.65 6.39 0.30
CA GLU A 44 22.61 7.38 -0.02
C GLU A 44 21.20 6.81 0.17
N GLN A 45 20.97 5.56 -0.25
CA GLN A 45 19.69 4.87 -0.04
C GLN A 45 19.41 4.64 1.44
N LEU A 46 20.42 4.31 2.25
CA LEU A 46 20.27 4.18 3.70
C LEU A 46 19.91 5.52 4.35
N GLN A 47 20.55 6.63 3.94
CA GLN A 47 20.19 7.97 4.42
C GLN A 47 18.76 8.36 4.02
N LEU A 48 18.35 8.04 2.79
CA LEU A 48 17.00 8.30 2.31
C LEU A 48 15.95 7.48 3.07
N LEU A 49 16.21 6.20 3.35
CA LEU A 49 15.36 5.37 4.20
C LEU A 49 15.27 5.92 5.64
N GLY A 50 16.35 6.45 6.18
CA GLY A 50 16.33 7.14 7.47
C GLY A 50 15.38 8.34 7.48
N ARG A 51 15.37 9.15 6.42
CA ARG A 51 14.43 10.27 6.25
C ARG A 51 12.99 9.79 6.11
N ILE A 52 12.76 8.71 5.33
CA ILE A 52 11.44 8.08 5.17
C ILE A 52 10.94 7.56 6.51
N ASN A 53 11.76 6.85 7.29
CA ASN A 53 11.40 6.41 8.64
C ASN A 53 11.00 7.58 9.53
N GLY A 54 11.78 8.67 9.52
CA GLY A 54 11.46 9.89 10.27
C GLY A 54 10.13 10.50 9.86
N TYR A 55 9.85 10.58 8.56
CA TYR A 55 8.55 11.04 8.04
C TYR A 55 7.41 10.14 8.50
N LEU A 56 7.53 8.82 8.27
CA LEU A 56 6.50 7.86 8.67
C LEU A 56 6.24 7.92 10.18
N ASN A 57 7.27 8.03 11.01
CA ASN A 57 7.14 8.16 12.47
C ASN A 57 6.50 9.49 12.91
N SER A 58 6.57 10.53 12.09
CA SER A 58 5.88 11.79 12.35
C SER A 58 4.35 11.73 12.14
N LEU A 59 3.86 10.68 11.47
CA LEU A 59 2.44 10.47 11.16
C LEU A 59 1.73 9.74 12.30
N ILE A 60 1.52 10.40 13.44
CA ILE A 60 0.86 9.80 14.61
C ILE A 60 -0.67 9.76 14.39
N ASN A 61 -1.26 10.90 14.02
CA ASN A 61 -2.68 11.04 13.69
C ASN A 61 -2.79 11.65 12.29
N LEU A 62 -3.27 10.88 11.34
CA LEU A 62 -3.44 11.30 9.95
C LEU A 62 -4.86 10.98 9.49
N GLN A 63 -5.44 11.87 8.72
CA GLN A 63 -6.71 11.63 8.05
C GLN A 63 -6.68 12.25 6.66
N GLY A 64 -7.54 11.75 5.77
CA GLY A 64 -7.62 12.25 4.41
C GLY A 64 -8.68 11.52 3.61
N ARG A 65 -8.61 11.71 2.30
CA ARG A 65 -9.39 10.94 1.33
C ARG A 65 -8.50 9.89 0.68
N PHE A 66 -9.12 8.82 0.20
CA PHE A 66 -8.44 7.81 -0.57
C PHE A 66 -9.24 7.43 -1.81
N VAL A 67 -8.52 6.94 -2.81
CA VAL A 67 -9.05 6.16 -3.94
C VAL A 67 -8.36 4.81 -3.89
N GLN A 68 -9.14 3.74 -3.88
CA GLN A 68 -8.67 2.37 -3.98
C GLN A 68 -8.95 1.85 -5.38
N THR A 69 -7.95 1.25 -6.00
CA THR A 69 -8.08 0.51 -7.26
C THR A 69 -7.74 -0.96 -6.99
N ASP A 70 -8.66 -1.85 -7.26
CA ASP A 70 -8.46 -3.29 -7.07
C ASP A 70 -7.73 -3.93 -8.28
N HIS A 71 -7.44 -5.24 -8.19
CA HIS A 71 -6.77 -6.01 -9.24
C HIS A 71 -7.57 -6.11 -10.55
N ARG A 72 -8.87 -5.74 -10.57
CA ARG A 72 -9.74 -5.67 -11.76
C ARG A 72 -9.82 -4.26 -12.31
N ASN A 73 -9.06 -3.30 -11.75
CA ASN A 73 -9.12 -1.87 -12.03
C ASN A 73 -10.47 -1.23 -11.68
N GLU A 74 -11.21 -1.80 -10.72
CA GLU A 74 -12.41 -1.16 -10.17
C GLU A 74 -12.01 -0.15 -9.11
N GLU A 75 -12.54 1.08 -9.21
CA GLU A 75 -12.23 2.16 -8.28
C GLU A 75 -13.33 2.34 -7.24
N THR A 76 -12.91 2.45 -6.00
CA THR A 76 -13.73 2.87 -4.87
C THR A 76 -13.02 4.00 -4.13
N HIS A 77 -13.77 4.82 -3.41
CA HIS A 77 -13.20 5.97 -2.72
C HIS A 77 -13.84 6.17 -1.36
N GLY A 78 -13.20 6.98 -0.53
CA GLY A 78 -13.72 7.24 0.79
C GLY A 78 -12.80 8.13 1.63
N ARG A 79 -12.96 8.01 2.95
CA ARG A 79 -12.13 8.70 3.94
C ARG A 79 -11.35 7.69 4.75
N PHE A 80 -10.11 8.04 5.10
CA PHE A 80 -9.31 7.22 5.98
C PHE A 80 -8.87 8.01 7.22
N TYR A 81 -8.60 7.26 8.28
CA TYR A 81 -8.11 7.74 9.55
C TYR A 81 -7.05 6.77 10.04
N LEU A 82 -5.90 7.30 10.41
CA LEU A 82 -4.79 6.56 10.98
C LEU A 82 -4.45 7.16 12.33
N ARG A 83 -4.25 6.29 13.33
CA ARG A 83 -3.71 6.64 14.64
C ARG A 83 -2.75 5.56 15.09
N ARG A 84 -1.50 5.92 15.25
CA ARG A 84 -0.51 4.96 15.75
C ARG A 84 -0.54 4.84 17.26
N PRO A 85 -0.17 3.65 17.76
CA PRO A 85 0.10 2.41 17.03
C PRO A 85 -1.16 1.66 16.59
N GLY A 86 -1.08 0.94 15.49
CA GLY A 86 -1.99 -0.12 15.08
C GLY A 86 -3.37 0.28 14.58
N LYS A 87 -3.82 1.53 14.74
CA LYS A 87 -5.19 1.92 14.46
C LYS A 87 -5.34 2.52 13.07
N LEU A 88 -6.28 1.99 12.32
CA LEU A 88 -6.59 2.39 10.95
C LEU A 88 -8.09 2.25 10.72
N ARG A 89 -8.68 3.16 9.96
CA ARG A 89 -10.06 3.05 9.51
C ARG A 89 -10.21 3.63 8.12
N PHE A 90 -10.86 2.88 7.24
CA PHE A 90 -11.31 3.30 5.93
C PHE A 90 -12.84 3.23 5.91
N ASP A 91 -13.49 4.37 5.70
CA ASP A 91 -14.92 4.45 5.45
C ASP A 91 -15.14 4.68 3.96
N TYR A 92 -15.67 3.69 3.28
CA TYR A 92 -15.97 3.78 1.84
C TYR A 92 -17.22 4.61 1.61
N SER A 93 -17.24 5.33 0.50
CA SER A 93 -18.39 6.15 0.09
C SER A 93 -19.33 5.35 -0.79
N SER A 94 -20.63 5.73 -0.76
CA SER A 94 -21.64 5.14 -1.65
C SER A 94 -21.14 5.06 -3.12
N PRO A 95 -21.46 3.98 -3.86
CA PRO A 95 -22.40 2.92 -3.48
C PRO A 95 -21.84 1.84 -2.56
N SER A 96 -20.54 1.84 -2.25
CA SER A 96 -19.96 0.84 -1.36
C SER A 96 -20.37 1.11 0.09
N MET A 97 -20.83 0.06 0.78
CA MET A 97 -21.14 0.08 2.21
C MET A 97 -20.06 -0.63 3.03
N MET A 98 -18.83 -0.63 2.51
CA MET A 98 -17.70 -1.27 3.17
C MET A 98 -17.04 -0.37 4.21
N ARG A 99 -16.45 -1.00 5.21
CA ARG A 99 -15.53 -0.39 6.16
C ARG A 99 -14.37 -1.35 6.43
N ILE A 100 -13.16 -0.81 6.45
CA ILE A 100 -11.99 -1.52 6.97
C ILE A 100 -11.55 -0.82 8.24
N VAL A 101 -11.40 -1.57 9.33
CA VAL A 101 -11.01 -0.98 10.61
C VAL A 101 -10.01 -1.88 11.33
N SER A 102 -8.96 -1.25 11.89
CA SER A 102 -8.00 -1.93 12.78
C SER A 102 -8.05 -1.32 14.17
N ASP A 103 -8.16 -2.18 15.18
CA ASP A 103 -8.14 -1.83 16.61
C ASP A 103 -6.73 -1.89 17.21
N GLY A 104 -5.73 -2.29 16.41
CA GLY A 104 -4.35 -2.51 16.81
C GLY A 104 -3.97 -3.99 16.96
N GLU A 105 -4.94 -4.89 17.08
CA GLU A 105 -4.74 -6.33 17.17
C GLU A 105 -5.27 -7.04 15.91
N TYR A 106 -6.46 -6.66 15.46
CA TYR A 106 -7.11 -7.21 14.29
C TYR A 106 -7.41 -6.13 13.25
N LEU A 107 -7.38 -6.54 11.99
CA LEU A 107 -7.94 -5.81 10.85
C LEU A 107 -9.27 -6.47 10.49
N SER A 108 -10.36 -5.72 10.59
CA SER A 108 -11.70 -6.18 10.23
C SER A 108 -12.15 -5.54 8.92
N VAL A 109 -12.63 -6.35 7.99
CA VAL A 109 -13.28 -5.92 6.75
C VAL A 109 -14.78 -6.15 6.94
N GLU A 110 -15.53 -5.06 7.03
CA GLU A 110 -16.97 -5.07 7.24
C GLU A 110 -17.68 -4.75 5.93
N ASP A 111 -18.59 -5.60 5.51
CA ASP A 111 -19.53 -5.33 4.43
C ASP A 111 -20.94 -5.19 5.01
N HIS A 112 -21.44 -3.96 5.07
CA HIS A 112 -22.73 -3.66 5.69
C HIS A 112 -23.91 -4.03 4.78
N ASP A 113 -23.70 -4.18 3.47
CA ASP A 113 -24.72 -4.68 2.55
C ASP A 113 -24.93 -6.20 2.70
N LEU A 114 -23.81 -6.93 2.77
CA LEU A 114 -23.82 -8.38 2.94
C LEU A 114 -23.95 -8.79 4.42
N LYS A 115 -23.79 -7.84 5.35
CA LYS A 115 -23.75 -8.07 6.81
C LYS A 115 -22.68 -9.09 7.20
N THR A 116 -21.49 -8.99 6.59
CA THR A 116 -20.36 -9.87 6.87
C THR A 116 -19.21 -9.10 7.52
N VAL A 117 -18.43 -9.79 8.33
CA VAL A 117 -17.19 -9.28 8.92
C VAL A 117 -16.11 -10.35 8.80
N ASP A 118 -15.06 -10.05 8.05
CA ASP A 118 -13.86 -10.87 8.01
C ASP A 118 -12.78 -10.24 8.90
N LYS A 119 -12.18 -11.04 9.78
CA LYS A 119 -11.14 -10.60 10.70
C LYS A 119 -9.81 -11.28 10.42
N PHE A 120 -8.77 -10.48 10.34
CA PHE A 120 -7.39 -10.93 10.14
C PHE A 120 -6.52 -10.40 11.28
N PRO A 121 -5.60 -11.19 11.85
CA PRO A 121 -4.59 -10.65 12.74
C PRO A 121 -3.81 -9.53 12.03
N LEU A 122 -3.66 -8.37 12.65
CA LEU A 122 -3.00 -7.22 12.01
C LEU A 122 -1.57 -7.57 11.59
N ASN A 123 -0.85 -8.33 12.41
CA ASN A 123 0.51 -8.78 12.14
C ASN A 123 0.64 -9.76 10.96
N ALA A 124 -0.47 -10.30 10.45
CA ALA A 124 -0.51 -11.11 9.24
C ALA A 124 -0.78 -10.27 7.98
N THR A 125 -0.81 -8.95 8.09
CA THR A 125 -1.08 -8.03 6.97
C THR A 125 0.13 -7.12 6.69
N PRO A 126 0.50 -6.87 5.42
CA PRO A 126 1.64 -6.00 5.10
C PRO A 126 1.51 -4.57 5.63
N ILE A 127 0.29 -4.06 5.79
CA ILE A 127 0.03 -2.70 6.29
C ILE A 127 0.49 -2.50 7.74
N GLN A 128 0.63 -3.58 8.52
CA GLN A 128 1.11 -3.54 9.90
C GLN A 128 2.45 -2.81 10.03
N MET A 129 3.35 -2.95 9.03
CA MET A 129 4.64 -2.27 9.04
C MET A 129 4.50 -0.74 9.09
N LEU A 130 3.45 -0.16 8.48
CA LEU A 130 3.18 1.28 8.52
C LEU A 130 2.48 1.73 9.80
N LEU A 131 1.85 0.81 10.51
CA LEU A 131 1.07 1.07 11.72
C LEU A 131 1.87 0.83 13.01
N SER A 132 3.11 0.38 12.92
CA SER A 132 3.99 0.16 14.07
C SER A 132 4.18 1.42 14.90
N GLU A 133 4.40 1.29 16.21
CA GLU A 133 4.74 2.41 17.09
C GLU A 133 6.01 3.11 16.65
N ASP A 134 7.04 2.33 16.28
CA ASP A 134 8.31 2.80 15.73
C ASP A 134 8.56 2.11 14.39
N VAL A 135 8.34 2.84 13.30
CA VAL A 135 8.60 2.35 11.94
C VAL A 135 10.08 2.44 11.63
N ASN A 136 10.68 1.30 11.39
CA ASN A 136 12.06 1.20 10.95
C ASN A 136 12.19 0.18 9.82
N LEU A 137 12.07 0.67 8.57
CA LEU A 137 12.08 -0.18 7.38
C LEU A 137 13.38 -0.96 7.21
N THR A 138 14.51 -0.43 7.70
CA THR A 138 15.80 -1.15 7.63
C THR A 138 15.91 -2.27 8.64
N ARG A 139 15.22 -2.16 9.79
CA ARG A 139 15.18 -3.18 10.84
C ARG A 139 14.14 -4.25 10.55
N ASP A 140 12.93 -3.84 10.17
CA ASP A 140 11.72 -4.65 10.19
C ASP A 140 11.32 -5.18 8.83
N ALA A 141 11.86 -4.62 7.75
CA ALA A 141 11.55 -5.02 6.39
C ALA A 141 12.76 -5.56 5.62
N VAL A 142 12.48 -6.38 4.64
CA VAL A 142 13.38 -6.73 3.54
C VAL A 142 13.12 -5.76 2.41
N ILE A 143 14.12 -5.00 1.99
CA ILE A 143 14.00 -4.07 0.86
C ILE A 143 14.24 -4.86 -0.43
N LEU A 144 13.19 -4.98 -1.24
CA LEU A 144 13.22 -5.73 -2.51
C LEU A 144 13.60 -4.84 -3.70
N ASP A 145 13.25 -3.56 -3.62
CA ASP A 145 13.58 -2.57 -4.65
C ASP A 145 13.52 -1.15 -4.06
N MET A 146 14.33 -0.26 -4.62
CA MET A 146 14.29 1.16 -4.28
C MET A 146 14.65 2.00 -5.49
N ARG A 147 13.69 2.75 -5.99
CA ARG A 147 13.83 3.62 -7.17
C ARG A 147 13.53 5.06 -6.80
N GLN A 148 14.21 5.98 -7.44
CA GLN A 148 13.96 7.42 -7.28
C GLN A 148 14.22 8.17 -8.57
N ASP A 149 13.44 9.22 -8.77
CA ASP A 149 13.66 10.26 -9.78
C ASP A 149 13.48 11.65 -9.14
N ASP A 150 13.38 12.69 -9.95
CA ASP A 150 13.21 14.07 -9.46
C ASP A 150 11.87 14.31 -8.77
N SER A 151 10.86 13.51 -9.07
CA SER A 151 9.47 13.67 -8.61
C SER A 151 9.08 12.75 -7.47
N ALA A 152 9.66 11.54 -7.41
CA ALA A 152 9.22 10.49 -6.49
C ALA A 152 10.34 9.58 -6.01
N VAL A 153 10.05 8.91 -4.89
CA VAL A 153 10.80 7.74 -4.39
C VAL A 153 9.81 6.60 -4.25
N VAL A 154 10.19 5.42 -4.74
CA VAL A 154 9.43 4.18 -4.58
C VAL A 154 10.28 3.19 -3.80
N VAL A 155 9.72 2.63 -2.74
CA VAL A 155 10.36 1.60 -1.91
C VAL A 155 9.47 0.38 -1.89
N VAL A 156 10.01 -0.78 -2.30
CA VAL A 156 9.31 -2.07 -2.26
C VAL A 156 9.84 -2.87 -1.09
N ILE A 157 8.94 -3.25 -0.20
CA ILE A 157 9.28 -3.91 1.07
C ILE A 157 8.46 -5.17 1.29
N LYS A 158 9.06 -6.12 1.98
CA LYS A 158 8.41 -7.34 2.48
C LYS A 158 8.66 -7.45 3.98
N ASP A 159 7.71 -8.03 4.69
CA ASP A 159 7.88 -8.30 6.12
C ASP A 159 9.06 -9.24 6.36
N LYS A 160 10.01 -8.81 7.19
CA LYS A 160 11.22 -9.58 7.52
C LYS A 160 10.92 -10.75 8.45
N SER A 161 9.89 -10.65 9.28
CA SER A 161 9.48 -11.73 10.18
C SER A 161 8.86 -12.92 9.45
N GLY A 162 8.34 -12.70 8.22
CA GLY A 162 7.65 -13.70 7.43
C GLY A 162 6.20 -13.95 7.86
N ASN A 163 5.68 -13.22 8.84
CA ASN A 163 4.31 -13.38 9.34
C ASN A 163 3.27 -12.83 8.35
N SER A 164 3.67 -11.83 7.55
CA SER A 164 2.80 -11.17 6.58
C SER A 164 3.23 -11.58 5.16
N PRO A 165 2.46 -12.44 4.47
CA PRO A 165 2.74 -12.79 3.07
C PRO A 165 2.48 -11.61 2.14
N GLY A 166 3.11 -11.66 0.95
CA GLY A 166 3.01 -10.57 -0.03
C GLY A 166 4.06 -9.48 0.19
N HIS A 167 3.82 -8.31 -0.38
CA HIS A 167 4.73 -7.18 -0.27
C HIS A 167 3.99 -5.83 -0.36
N LEU A 168 4.68 -4.76 -0.01
CA LEU A 168 4.15 -3.41 0.00
C LEU A 168 5.06 -2.50 -0.83
N GLN A 169 4.49 -1.73 -1.75
CA GLN A 169 5.18 -0.67 -2.46
C GLN A 169 4.72 0.67 -1.89
N LEU A 170 5.66 1.52 -1.53
CA LEU A 170 5.41 2.84 -0.94
C LEU A 170 5.91 3.92 -1.89
N PHE A 171 5.07 4.90 -2.17
CA PHE A 171 5.34 5.98 -3.10
C PHE A 171 5.35 7.32 -2.37
N PHE A 172 6.49 8.00 -2.42
CA PHE A 172 6.70 9.28 -1.75
C PHE A 172 6.98 10.38 -2.76
N LYS A 173 6.27 11.52 -2.66
CA LYS A 173 6.56 12.71 -3.45
C LYS A 173 7.83 13.39 -2.96
N ARG A 174 8.63 13.87 -3.88
CA ARG A 174 9.79 14.71 -3.59
C ARG A 174 9.44 16.20 -3.73
N PRO A 175 10.18 17.07 -3.05
CA PRO A 175 11.31 16.81 -2.14
C PRO A 175 10.93 16.43 -0.70
N GLU A 176 9.67 16.64 -0.26
CA GLU A 176 9.20 16.52 1.13
C GLU A 176 9.11 15.07 1.61
N LEU A 177 9.14 14.09 0.70
CA LEU A 177 8.94 12.67 0.96
C LEU A 177 7.55 12.35 1.52
N GLU A 178 6.52 13.09 1.06
CA GLU A 178 5.14 12.84 1.47
C GLU A 178 4.61 11.55 0.83
N LEU A 179 4.14 10.62 1.67
CA LEU A 179 3.48 9.39 1.21
C LEU A 179 2.16 9.75 0.52
N TYR A 180 2.03 9.42 -0.76
CA TYR A 180 0.83 9.71 -1.53
C TYR A 180 0.13 8.47 -2.09
N GLU A 181 0.82 7.34 -2.10
CA GLU A 181 0.27 6.09 -2.62
C GLU A 181 0.99 4.90 -1.99
N TRP A 182 0.26 3.80 -1.82
CA TRP A 182 0.86 2.49 -1.65
C TRP A 182 0.12 1.43 -2.46
N VAL A 183 0.81 0.34 -2.76
CA VAL A 183 0.24 -0.86 -3.38
C VAL A 183 0.54 -2.03 -2.47
N ILE A 184 -0.50 -2.75 -2.07
CA ILE A 184 -0.39 -4.01 -1.34
C ILE A 184 -0.55 -5.12 -2.37
N THR A 185 0.46 -5.99 -2.47
CA THR A 185 0.35 -7.25 -3.22
C THR A 185 0.16 -8.36 -2.21
N ASP A 186 -0.94 -9.11 -2.31
CA ASP A 186 -1.26 -10.20 -1.39
C ASP A 186 -0.47 -11.49 -1.70
N ALA A 187 -0.77 -12.57 -0.94
CA ALA A 187 -0.15 -13.87 -1.12
C ALA A 187 -0.45 -14.54 -2.48
N GLN A 188 -1.53 -14.12 -3.15
CA GLN A 188 -1.96 -14.59 -4.45
C GLN A 188 -1.36 -13.76 -5.60
N GLY A 189 -0.63 -12.68 -5.27
CA GLY A 189 -0.08 -11.75 -6.24
C GLY A 189 -1.06 -10.72 -6.76
N LEU A 190 -2.20 -10.53 -6.07
CA LEU A 190 -3.21 -9.55 -6.46
C LEU A 190 -2.89 -8.18 -5.83
N ASP A 191 -2.91 -7.15 -6.65
CA ASP A 191 -2.60 -5.80 -6.26
C ASP A 191 -3.85 -5.04 -5.80
N THR A 192 -3.71 -4.34 -4.68
CA THR A 192 -4.64 -3.31 -4.22
C THR A 192 -3.86 -2.01 -4.07
N ARG A 193 -4.19 -1.03 -4.91
CA ARG A 193 -3.59 0.31 -4.90
C ARG A 193 -4.43 1.26 -4.05
N ILE A 194 -3.79 2.03 -3.20
CA ILE A 194 -4.43 3.08 -2.39
C ILE A 194 -3.73 4.41 -2.67
N GLN A 195 -4.42 5.34 -3.28
CA GLN A 195 -3.96 6.71 -3.47
C GLN A 195 -4.55 7.62 -2.39
N LEU A 196 -3.72 8.50 -1.86
CA LEU A 196 -4.06 9.40 -0.76
C LEU A 196 -4.19 10.83 -1.24
N ALA A 197 -5.18 11.55 -0.71
CA ALA A 197 -5.40 12.96 -0.99
C ALA A 197 -5.87 13.71 0.26
N ASP A 198 -5.70 15.04 0.25
CA ASP A 198 -6.13 15.95 1.30
C ASP A 198 -5.66 15.52 2.69
N LEU A 199 -4.38 15.19 2.78
CA LEU A 199 -3.75 14.73 4.01
C LEU A 199 -3.75 15.84 5.06
N VAL A 200 -4.37 15.57 6.20
CA VAL A 200 -4.39 16.48 7.35
C VAL A 200 -3.89 15.71 8.56
N ARG A 201 -2.92 16.28 9.27
CA ARG A 201 -2.54 15.80 10.60
C ARG A 201 -3.71 16.09 11.52
N GLY A 202 -4.49 15.04 11.80
CA GLY A 202 -5.80 15.16 12.39
C GLY A 202 -5.78 15.32 13.89
N LYS A 203 -6.97 15.65 14.45
CA LYS A 203 -7.24 15.50 15.86
C LYS A 203 -7.35 14.02 16.19
N GLU A 204 -6.90 13.66 17.38
CA GLU A 204 -7.02 12.32 17.90
C GLU A 204 -8.50 11.87 17.91
N LYS A 205 -8.75 10.66 17.40
CA LYS A 205 -10.05 10.00 17.49
C LYS A 205 -10.08 9.08 18.72
N SER A 206 -11.27 8.86 19.28
CA SER A 206 -11.44 7.98 20.43
C SER A 206 -11.06 6.53 20.11
N GLU A 207 -10.83 5.71 21.13
CA GLU A 207 -10.59 4.28 20.97
C GLU A 207 -11.76 3.57 20.28
N ASP A 208 -12.99 3.93 20.64
CA ASP A 208 -14.20 3.33 20.08
C ASP A 208 -14.37 3.62 18.58
N PHE A 209 -13.78 4.70 18.08
CA PHE A 209 -13.81 5.04 16.66
C PHE A 209 -13.09 3.97 15.80
N PHE A 210 -12.13 3.25 16.38
CA PHE A 210 -11.34 2.21 15.72
C PHE A 210 -11.77 0.80 16.09
N LYS A 211 -12.92 0.63 16.73
CA LYS A 211 -13.49 -0.70 16.96
C LYS A 211 -14.34 -1.13 15.78
N SER A 212 -14.30 -2.43 15.49
CA SER A 212 -15.26 -3.05 14.58
C SER A 212 -16.65 -2.84 15.14
N SER A 213 -17.59 -2.40 14.29
CA SER A 213 -19.00 -2.44 14.66
C SER A 213 -19.37 -3.92 14.78
N ALA A 214 -19.96 -4.30 15.93
CA ALA A 214 -20.63 -5.59 15.99
C ALA A 214 -21.78 -5.49 14.97
N ILE A 215 -21.56 -6.02 13.77
CA ILE A 215 -22.68 -6.43 12.94
C ILE A 215 -23.30 -7.51 13.79
N GLU A 216 -24.45 -7.24 14.40
CA GLU A 216 -25.23 -8.24 15.09
C GLU A 216 -25.48 -9.33 14.04
N LEU A 217 -24.71 -10.40 14.14
CA LEU A 217 -25.04 -11.67 13.51
C LEU A 217 -26.31 -12.09 14.21
N ASP A 218 -27.46 -11.66 13.68
CA ASP A 218 -28.76 -12.12 14.10
C ASP A 218 -28.69 -13.64 14.10
N ASN A 219 -28.81 -14.17 15.30
CA ASN A 219 -28.83 -15.55 15.67
C ASN A 219 -29.36 -16.46 14.57
N LEU A 220 -28.45 -17.12 13.84
CA LEU A 220 -28.78 -18.30 13.02
C LEU A 220 -28.78 -19.59 13.86
N ASP A 221 -28.82 -19.47 15.18
CA ASP A 221 -29.00 -20.62 16.10
C ASP A 221 -30.37 -20.52 16.80
N ASN A 222 -31.42 -20.73 16.06
CA ASN A 222 -32.69 -21.25 16.61
C ASN A 222 -33.57 -21.76 15.46
N ASN A 223 -33.28 -23.00 15.00
CA ASN A 223 -34.30 -24.00 14.70
C ASN A 223 -33.66 -25.36 14.47
#